data_8177ab3a183c8dad909c560a74abd0d1
#
_entry.id   8177ab3a183c8dad909c560a74abd0d1
#
_cell.length_a   1.000
_cell.length_b   1.000
_cell.length_c   1.000
_cell.angle_alpha   90.00
_cell.angle_beta   90.00
_cell.angle_gamma   90.00
#
_symmetry.space_group_name_H-M   'P 1'
#
loop_
_entity.id
_entity.type
_entity.pdbx_description
1 polymer ?
#
loop_
_entity_poly.entity_id
_entity_poly.type
_entity_poly.pdbx_seq_one_letter_code
_entity_poly.pdbx_strand_id
1 'polypeptide(L)'
;MYRILIADDEGIVLESLRSIITKNFDDCEVETAKSGRAAIELSEVFHPDIVLMDIQMPGINGIEAMKEIRKFNSIAKFYILSAYDKFDYAQDAISLGVERYVMKPVTKGAVIELVEEGRAKVDEMRRVRSDQLKVQEKLETIIPVVENGFVSGMLLQDDWQDAGYYKQLLEMKEDHAYVMLITFGSEENGVMVSSVGDSVQAQHFYPELRAVVKSFLRCVIGQVMSDRVVVVVPMAASELDYEGRIRVIEQARAIVTRLHERLELTLDRKSVV
;
A
#
# COMPACT_ATOMS: atom_id res chain seq x y z
N MET A 1 -13.82 9.38 14.67
CA MET A 1 -13.35 9.37 16.06
C MET A 1 -11.84 9.53 16.05
N TYR A 2 -11.30 10.42 16.88
CA TYR A 2 -9.87 10.73 17.00
C TYR A 2 -9.36 10.22 18.34
N ARG A 3 -8.22 9.56 18.34
CA ARG A 3 -7.57 9.04 19.55
C ARG A 3 -6.46 9.99 19.98
N ILE A 4 -6.60 10.54 21.17
CA ILE A 4 -5.68 11.53 21.72
C ILE A 4 -4.99 10.97 22.96
N LEU A 5 -3.67 10.96 22.97
CA LEU A 5 -2.87 10.62 24.14
C LEU A 5 -2.30 11.89 24.74
N ILE A 6 -2.43 12.03 26.06
CA ILE A 6 -1.81 13.11 26.84
C ILE A 6 -0.79 12.47 27.76
N ALA A 7 0.45 12.92 27.70
CA ALA A 7 1.52 12.45 28.58
C ALA A 7 2.13 13.62 29.37
N ASP A 8 2.05 13.54 30.69
CA ASP A 8 2.51 14.56 31.62
C ASP A 8 2.66 13.91 33.00
N ASP A 9 3.69 14.21 33.78
CA ASP A 9 3.86 13.65 35.12
C ASP A 9 2.95 14.33 36.18
N GLU A 10 2.44 15.53 35.89
CA GLU A 10 1.50 16.24 36.74
C GLU A 10 0.06 15.77 36.52
N GLY A 11 -0.51 14.99 37.46
CA GLY A 11 -1.89 14.51 37.39
C GLY A 11 -2.96 15.60 37.22
N ILE A 12 -2.74 16.78 37.79
CA ILE A 12 -3.66 17.93 37.66
C ILE A 12 -3.69 18.43 36.22
N VAL A 13 -2.55 18.45 35.53
CA VAL A 13 -2.44 18.86 34.12
C VAL A 13 -3.19 17.82 33.24
N LEU A 14 -2.97 16.54 33.47
CA LEU A 14 -3.66 15.46 32.73
C LEU A 14 -5.18 15.57 32.85
N GLU A 15 -5.71 15.72 34.06
CA GLU A 15 -7.15 15.85 34.30
C GLU A 15 -7.73 17.14 33.67
N SER A 16 -7.01 18.25 33.77
CA SER A 16 -7.41 19.53 33.16
C SER A 16 -7.50 19.42 31.65
N LEU A 17 -6.45 18.93 30.99
CA LEU A 17 -6.41 18.75 29.54
C LEU A 17 -7.48 17.75 29.05
N ARG A 18 -7.61 16.60 29.71
CA ARG A 18 -8.65 15.61 29.44
C ARG A 18 -10.05 16.23 29.53
N SER A 19 -10.33 16.97 30.63
CA SER A 19 -11.63 17.62 30.81
C SER A 19 -11.91 18.69 29.75
N ILE A 20 -10.90 19.46 29.33
CA ILE A 20 -11.05 20.42 28.24
C ILE A 20 -11.41 19.74 26.94
N ILE A 21 -10.69 18.68 26.59
CA ILE A 21 -10.89 17.98 25.32
C ILE A 21 -12.25 17.27 25.29
N THR A 22 -12.57 16.48 26.31
CA THR A 22 -13.81 15.71 26.35
C THR A 22 -15.08 16.59 26.43
N LYS A 23 -14.98 17.80 26.97
CA LYS A 23 -16.12 18.75 27.02
C LYS A 23 -16.34 19.52 25.71
N ASN A 24 -15.34 19.63 24.85
CA ASN A 24 -15.44 20.43 23.64
C ASN A 24 -15.46 19.58 22.35
N PHE A 25 -15.14 18.27 22.45
CA PHE A 25 -15.08 17.36 21.31
C PHE A 25 -15.69 16.01 21.66
N ASP A 26 -16.90 15.74 21.15
CA ASP A 26 -17.63 14.48 21.39
C ASP A 26 -17.07 13.30 20.57
N ASP A 27 -16.27 13.59 19.56
CA ASP A 27 -15.68 12.62 18.64
C ASP A 27 -14.22 12.29 18.96
N CYS A 28 -13.73 12.65 20.15
CA CYS A 28 -12.39 12.38 20.65
C CYS A 28 -12.41 11.38 21.80
N GLU A 29 -11.59 10.33 21.69
CA GLU A 29 -11.25 9.42 22.77
C GLU A 29 -9.91 9.85 23.37
N VAL A 30 -9.84 10.00 24.71
CA VAL A 30 -8.68 10.58 25.37
C VAL A 30 -8.12 9.59 26.39
N GLU A 31 -6.86 9.22 26.22
CA GLU A 31 -6.08 8.47 27.19
C GLU A 31 -4.94 9.30 27.79
N THR A 32 -4.51 8.95 28.99
CA THR A 32 -3.50 9.72 29.73
C THR A 32 -2.38 8.82 30.27
N ALA A 33 -1.14 9.31 30.20
CA ALA A 33 0.05 8.65 30.71
C ALA A 33 0.81 9.59 31.66
N LYS A 34 1.31 9.06 32.79
CA LYS A 34 2.05 9.83 33.80
C LYS A 34 3.58 9.74 33.68
N SER A 35 4.08 9.12 32.62
CA SER A 35 5.50 8.99 32.35
C SER A 35 5.75 8.65 30.87
N GLY A 36 6.95 8.90 30.39
CA GLY A 36 7.34 8.53 29.01
C GLY A 36 7.19 7.02 28.74
N ARG A 37 7.52 6.18 29.72
CA ARG A 37 7.34 4.72 29.59
C ARG A 37 5.86 4.33 29.42
N ALA A 38 4.99 4.87 30.28
CA ALA A 38 3.56 4.61 30.17
C ALA A 38 2.97 5.14 28.85
N ALA A 39 3.48 6.27 28.35
CA ALA A 39 3.08 6.81 27.05
C ALA A 39 3.47 5.89 25.89
N ILE A 40 4.65 5.28 25.93
CA ILE A 40 5.10 4.30 24.93
C ILE A 40 4.18 3.08 24.95
N GLU A 41 4.06 2.43 26.13
CA GLU A 41 3.25 1.21 26.30
C GLU A 41 1.79 1.43 25.89
N LEU A 42 1.21 2.57 26.29
CA LEU A 42 -0.16 2.89 25.94
C LEU A 42 -0.31 3.17 24.42
N SER A 43 0.67 3.81 23.79
CA SER A 43 0.65 4.10 22.36
C SER A 43 0.67 2.84 21.49
N GLU A 44 1.27 1.74 21.96
CA GLU A 44 1.29 0.46 21.24
C GLU A 44 -0.10 -0.17 21.14
N VAL A 45 -0.95 0.01 22.14
CA VAL A 45 -2.30 -0.56 22.20
C VAL A 45 -3.34 0.42 21.67
N PHE A 46 -3.24 1.67 22.09
CA PHE A 46 -4.22 2.72 21.78
C PHE A 46 -4.06 3.29 20.37
N HIS A 47 -2.85 3.27 19.80
CA HIS A 47 -2.50 3.85 18.48
C HIS A 47 -3.05 5.28 18.33
N PRO A 48 -2.56 6.25 19.10
CA PRO A 48 -3.09 7.62 19.08
C PRO A 48 -2.87 8.31 17.73
N ASP A 49 -3.86 9.09 17.31
CA ASP A 49 -3.76 9.99 16.15
C ASP A 49 -3.02 11.28 16.51
N ILE A 50 -3.26 11.77 17.75
CA ILE A 50 -2.68 13.02 18.29
C ILE A 50 -2.06 12.73 19.65
N VAL A 51 -0.88 13.25 19.88
CA VAL A 51 -0.15 13.10 21.16
C VAL A 51 0.23 14.47 21.68
N LEU A 52 -0.27 14.81 22.87
CA LEU A 52 0.16 15.97 23.64
C LEU A 52 1.20 15.47 24.67
N MET A 53 2.45 15.86 24.50
CA MET A 53 3.58 15.30 25.24
C MET A 53 4.31 16.36 26.04
N ASP A 54 4.41 16.17 27.35
CA ASP A 54 5.37 16.94 28.13
C ASP A 54 6.79 16.42 27.89
N ILE A 55 7.76 17.32 27.88
CA ILE A 55 9.18 16.97 27.75
C ILE A 55 9.74 16.42 29.06
N GLN A 56 9.39 17.12 30.16
CA GLN A 56 10.04 16.83 31.46
C GLN A 56 9.25 15.81 32.26
N MET A 57 9.49 14.55 31.98
CA MET A 57 8.96 13.45 32.78
C MET A 57 10.08 12.64 33.40
N PRO A 58 9.89 12.11 34.65
CA PRO A 58 10.91 11.29 35.30
C PRO A 58 11.18 9.98 34.53
N GLY A 59 12.45 9.61 34.43
CA GLY A 59 12.88 8.41 33.69
C GLY A 59 13.04 8.66 32.21
N ILE A 60 12.15 8.13 31.39
CA ILE A 60 12.11 8.38 29.94
C ILE A 60 11.44 9.74 29.72
N ASN A 61 12.18 10.71 29.19
CA ASN A 61 11.65 12.03 28.86
C ASN A 61 10.76 12.01 27.61
N GLY A 62 10.00 13.10 27.36
CA GLY A 62 9.05 13.18 26.26
C GLY A 62 9.71 13.02 24.86
N ILE A 63 10.92 13.53 24.67
CA ILE A 63 11.66 13.41 23.40
C ILE A 63 12.02 11.93 23.13
N GLU A 64 12.54 11.26 24.14
CA GLU A 64 12.87 9.83 24.04
C GLU A 64 11.61 8.98 23.82
N ALA A 65 10.53 9.31 24.55
CA ALA A 65 9.24 8.64 24.35
C ALA A 65 8.71 8.82 22.93
N MET A 66 8.77 10.02 22.37
CA MET A 66 8.36 10.29 20.99
C MET A 66 9.22 9.53 19.98
N LYS A 67 10.55 9.41 20.19
CA LYS A 67 11.45 8.62 19.33
C LYS A 67 11.02 7.15 19.28
N GLU A 68 10.68 6.57 20.44
CA GLU A 68 10.20 5.18 20.49
C GLU A 68 8.84 5.01 19.84
N ILE A 69 7.87 5.90 20.13
CA ILE A 69 6.53 5.85 19.53
C ILE A 69 6.60 5.96 17.99
N ARG A 70 7.48 6.81 17.46
CA ARG A 70 7.68 6.96 16.00
C ARG A 70 8.07 5.67 15.28
N LYS A 71 8.73 4.72 15.95
CA LYS A 71 9.15 3.45 15.34
C LYS A 71 7.97 2.59 14.90
N PHE A 72 6.86 2.64 15.62
CA PHE A 72 5.66 1.83 15.34
C PHE A 72 4.41 2.66 14.97
N ASN A 73 4.39 3.95 15.32
CA ASN A 73 3.33 4.89 14.94
C ASN A 73 3.91 6.14 14.29
N SER A 74 4.35 6.02 13.05
CA SER A 74 4.98 7.10 12.30
C SER A 74 4.03 8.23 11.89
N ILE A 75 2.72 8.00 11.93
CA ILE A 75 1.69 8.93 11.46
C ILE A 75 1.11 9.82 12.55
N ALA A 76 1.33 9.50 13.83
CA ALA A 76 0.83 10.29 14.96
C ALA A 76 1.30 11.74 14.89
N LYS A 77 0.40 12.68 15.22
CA LYS A 77 0.69 14.12 15.28
C LYS A 77 1.13 14.49 16.67
N PHE A 78 2.39 14.88 16.82
CA PHE A 78 2.95 15.24 18.11
C PHE A 78 2.90 16.74 18.36
N TYR A 79 2.43 17.11 19.56
CA TYR A 79 2.43 18.45 20.11
C TYR A 79 3.17 18.44 21.45
N ILE A 80 4.17 19.28 21.60
CA ILE A 80 4.94 19.38 22.84
C ILE A 80 4.34 20.44 23.73
N LEU A 81 4.15 20.11 25.01
CA LEU A 81 3.79 21.02 26.08
C LEU A 81 4.98 21.11 27.04
N SER A 82 5.58 22.26 27.23
CA SER A 82 6.77 22.42 28.08
C SER A 82 6.76 23.68 28.91
N ALA A 83 7.30 23.58 30.12
CA ALA A 83 7.50 24.73 31.00
C ALA A 83 8.75 25.58 30.68
N TYR A 84 9.62 25.09 29.79
CA TYR A 84 10.93 25.69 29.53
C TYR A 84 11.14 26.04 28.05
N ASP A 85 11.70 27.21 27.84
CA ASP A 85 12.18 27.73 26.56
C ASP A 85 13.63 27.25 26.33
N LYS A 86 13.83 25.91 26.31
CA LYS A 86 15.16 25.35 26.03
C LYS A 86 15.30 25.07 24.54
N PHE A 87 16.14 25.86 23.92
CA PHE A 87 16.52 25.78 22.51
C PHE A 87 17.01 24.38 22.09
N ASP A 88 17.63 23.64 23.02
CA ASP A 88 18.17 22.29 22.77
C ASP A 88 17.09 21.26 22.43
N TYR A 89 15.92 21.34 23.08
CA TYR A 89 14.81 20.42 22.78
C TYR A 89 14.02 20.78 21.52
N ALA A 90 14.04 22.07 21.14
CA ALA A 90 13.36 22.50 19.91
C ALA A 90 13.99 21.92 18.65
N GLN A 91 15.31 21.78 18.61
CA GLN A 91 16.02 21.20 17.49
C GLN A 91 15.72 19.70 17.33
N ASP A 92 15.72 18.95 18.44
CA ASP A 92 15.34 17.53 18.46
C ASP A 92 13.87 17.36 18.07
N ALA A 93 12.96 18.20 18.58
CA ALA A 93 11.55 18.19 18.25
C ALA A 93 11.29 18.39 16.73
N ILE A 94 12.00 19.32 16.09
CA ILE A 94 11.91 19.55 14.63
C ILE A 94 12.31 18.29 13.88
N SER A 95 13.41 17.63 14.27
CA SER A 95 13.90 16.40 13.62
C SER A 95 12.91 15.25 13.74
N LEU A 96 12.07 15.24 14.78
CA LEU A 96 11.03 14.25 15.05
C LEU A 96 9.70 14.55 14.35
N GLY A 97 9.59 15.68 13.63
CA GLY A 97 8.37 16.09 12.96
C GLY A 97 7.26 16.44 13.95
N VAL A 98 7.60 17.19 15.01
CA VAL A 98 6.62 17.76 15.93
C VAL A 98 5.87 18.88 15.23
N GLU A 99 4.55 18.90 15.37
CA GLU A 99 3.69 19.86 14.69
C GLU A 99 3.76 21.25 15.33
N ARG A 100 3.79 21.31 16.67
CA ARG A 100 3.88 22.56 17.41
C ARG A 100 4.52 22.34 18.78
N TYR A 101 5.26 23.35 19.25
CA TYR A 101 5.79 23.48 20.61
C TYR A 101 5.00 24.56 21.35
N VAL A 102 4.46 24.26 22.51
CA VAL A 102 3.61 25.17 23.30
C VAL A 102 4.16 25.28 24.71
N MET A 103 4.30 26.54 25.17
CA MET A 103 4.76 26.81 26.52
C MET A 103 3.63 26.69 27.55
N LYS A 104 3.89 26.01 28.65
CA LYS A 104 3.03 26.01 29.85
C LYS A 104 3.13 27.37 30.58
N PRO A 105 2.03 27.89 31.15
CA PRO A 105 0.72 27.27 31.32
C PRO A 105 -0.13 27.33 30.03
N VAL A 106 -0.72 26.19 29.65
CA VAL A 106 -1.54 26.08 28.43
C VAL A 106 -2.96 26.52 28.73
N THR A 107 -3.46 27.55 28.03
CA THR A 107 -4.83 28.02 28.18
C THR A 107 -5.85 27.07 27.54
N LYS A 108 -7.12 27.12 28.00
CA LYS A 108 -8.21 26.33 27.39
C LYS A 108 -8.30 26.57 25.88
N GLY A 109 -8.20 27.83 25.44
CA GLY A 109 -8.26 28.18 24.03
C GLY A 109 -7.12 27.57 23.22
N ALA A 110 -5.90 27.56 23.75
CA ALA A 110 -4.75 26.95 23.11
C ALA A 110 -4.90 25.43 22.97
N VAL A 111 -5.47 24.75 23.99
CA VAL A 111 -5.74 23.31 23.89
C VAL A 111 -6.75 23.00 22.79
N ILE A 112 -7.83 23.76 22.71
CA ILE A 112 -8.83 23.61 21.67
C ILE A 112 -8.21 23.80 20.27
N GLU A 113 -7.43 24.87 20.09
CA GLU A 113 -6.73 25.16 18.83
C GLU A 113 -5.78 24.02 18.42
N LEU A 114 -5.01 23.47 19.38
CA LEU A 114 -4.11 22.33 19.11
C LEU A 114 -4.87 21.08 18.65
N VAL A 115 -5.98 20.78 19.30
CA VAL A 115 -6.79 19.62 18.93
C VAL A 115 -7.45 19.83 17.57
N GLU A 116 -7.98 21.01 17.27
CA GLU A 116 -8.54 21.35 15.95
C GLU A 116 -7.49 21.25 14.85
N GLU A 117 -6.30 21.80 15.08
CA GLU A 117 -5.18 21.66 14.13
C GLU A 117 -4.79 20.21 13.93
N GLY A 118 -4.66 19.43 15.02
CA GLY A 118 -4.33 18.01 14.96
C GLY A 118 -5.37 17.19 14.16
N ARG A 119 -6.65 17.44 14.41
CA ARG A 119 -7.76 16.81 13.68
C ARG A 119 -7.70 17.14 12.19
N ALA A 120 -7.52 18.40 11.83
CA ALA A 120 -7.41 18.82 10.44
C ALA A 120 -6.25 18.10 9.70
N LYS A 121 -5.09 17.96 10.37
CA LYS A 121 -3.93 17.25 9.81
C LYS A 121 -4.18 15.74 9.67
N VAL A 122 -4.86 15.13 10.64
CA VAL A 122 -5.25 13.71 10.59
C VAL A 122 -6.24 13.47 9.46
N ASP A 123 -7.24 14.34 9.29
CA ASP A 123 -8.23 14.23 8.22
C ASP A 123 -7.60 14.39 6.84
N GLU A 124 -6.71 15.34 6.67
CA GLU A 124 -5.99 15.52 5.40
C GLU A 124 -5.16 14.27 5.05
N MET A 125 -4.45 13.71 6.04
CA MET A 125 -3.69 12.48 5.85
C MET A 125 -4.60 11.30 5.48
N ARG A 126 -5.75 11.14 6.18
CA ARG A 126 -6.75 10.09 5.89
C ARG A 126 -7.34 10.28 4.49
N ARG A 127 -7.63 11.53 4.09
CA ARG A 127 -8.12 11.87 2.76
C ARG A 127 -7.12 11.49 1.68
N VAL A 128 -5.86 11.94 1.80
CA VAL A 128 -4.80 11.62 0.85
C VAL A 128 -4.62 10.11 0.69
N ARG A 129 -4.60 9.36 1.81
CA ARG A 129 -4.50 7.90 1.79
C ARG A 129 -5.70 7.24 1.10
N SER A 130 -6.93 7.72 1.39
CA SER A 130 -8.15 7.22 0.74
C SER A 130 -8.13 7.48 -0.77
N ASP A 131 -7.70 8.67 -1.18
CA ASP A 131 -7.64 9.02 -2.60
C ASP A 131 -6.56 8.21 -3.34
N GLN A 132 -5.42 7.94 -2.70
CA GLN A 132 -4.39 7.04 -3.23
C GLN A 132 -4.94 5.62 -3.44
N LEU A 133 -5.65 5.06 -2.44
CA LEU A 133 -6.27 3.74 -2.56
C LEU A 133 -7.31 3.70 -3.70
N LYS A 134 -8.15 4.72 -3.83
CA LYS A 134 -9.13 4.81 -4.93
C LYS A 134 -8.47 4.87 -6.31
N VAL A 135 -7.34 5.59 -6.42
CA VAL A 135 -6.57 5.63 -7.67
C VAL A 135 -5.98 4.26 -7.97
N GLN A 136 -5.43 3.58 -6.96
CA GLN A 136 -4.89 2.24 -7.12
C GLN A 136 -5.96 1.23 -7.54
N GLU A 137 -7.14 1.22 -6.89
CA GLU A 137 -8.27 0.37 -7.27
C GLU A 137 -8.73 0.61 -8.72
N LYS A 138 -8.79 1.89 -9.15
CA LYS A 138 -9.13 2.23 -10.54
C LYS A 138 -8.07 1.72 -11.51
N LEU A 139 -6.79 1.85 -11.19
CA LEU A 139 -5.71 1.34 -12.03
C LEU A 139 -5.77 -0.19 -12.14
N GLU A 140 -6.01 -0.90 -11.06
CA GLU A 140 -6.19 -2.37 -11.07
C GLU A 140 -7.36 -2.82 -11.95
N THR A 141 -8.39 -1.98 -12.10
CA THR A 141 -9.53 -2.27 -12.97
C THR A 141 -9.28 -1.87 -14.43
N ILE A 142 -8.59 -0.76 -14.67
CA ILE A 142 -8.39 -0.20 -16.02
C ILE A 142 -7.23 -0.91 -16.73
N ILE A 143 -6.15 -1.23 -16.04
CA ILE A 143 -4.97 -1.89 -16.64
C ILE A 143 -5.36 -3.15 -17.41
N PRO A 144 -6.17 -4.09 -16.90
CA PRO A 144 -6.59 -5.27 -17.66
C PRO A 144 -7.35 -4.95 -18.95
N VAL A 145 -8.14 -3.87 -18.94
CA VAL A 145 -8.88 -3.45 -20.14
C VAL A 145 -7.92 -2.91 -21.22
N VAL A 146 -6.94 -2.10 -20.80
CA VAL A 146 -5.91 -1.55 -21.71
C VAL A 146 -5.04 -2.69 -22.26
N GLU A 147 -4.60 -3.62 -21.39
CA GLU A 147 -3.82 -4.79 -21.81
C GLU A 147 -4.57 -5.67 -22.81
N ASN A 148 -5.85 -5.91 -22.55
CA ASN A 148 -6.68 -6.67 -23.49
C ASN A 148 -6.84 -5.95 -24.83
N GLY A 149 -7.05 -4.63 -24.81
CA GLY A 149 -7.07 -3.80 -26.02
C GLY A 149 -5.77 -3.92 -26.83
N PHE A 150 -4.61 -3.88 -26.14
CA PHE A 150 -3.30 -4.08 -26.75
C PHE A 150 -3.18 -5.45 -27.42
N VAL A 151 -3.45 -6.54 -26.68
CA VAL A 151 -3.35 -7.91 -27.21
C VAL A 151 -4.33 -8.16 -28.36
N SER A 152 -5.57 -7.68 -28.22
CA SER A 152 -6.58 -7.85 -29.27
C SER A 152 -6.24 -7.06 -30.54
N GLY A 153 -5.74 -5.83 -30.41
CA GLY A 153 -5.28 -5.03 -31.54
C GLY A 153 -4.14 -5.71 -32.28
N MET A 154 -3.15 -6.25 -31.53
CA MET A 154 -2.01 -6.97 -32.11
C MET A 154 -2.40 -8.27 -32.83
N LEU A 155 -3.42 -8.97 -32.36
CA LEU A 155 -3.86 -10.25 -32.94
C LEU A 155 -4.83 -10.12 -34.11
N LEU A 156 -5.63 -9.05 -34.13
CA LEU A 156 -6.79 -8.94 -35.03
C LEU A 156 -6.64 -7.87 -36.12
N GLN A 157 -5.61 -7.00 -36.05
CA GLN A 157 -5.43 -5.88 -36.97
C GLN A 157 -4.09 -5.98 -37.69
N ASP A 158 -4.13 -6.07 -39.03
CA ASP A 158 -2.93 -6.14 -39.88
C ASP A 158 -2.13 -4.83 -39.90
N ASP A 159 -2.79 -3.67 -39.74
CA ASP A 159 -2.16 -2.34 -39.65
C ASP A 159 -2.65 -1.63 -38.41
N TRP A 160 -2.03 -1.96 -37.28
CA TRP A 160 -2.46 -1.43 -35.99
C TRP A 160 -1.79 -0.08 -35.68
N GLN A 161 -2.46 1.00 -36.07
CA GLN A 161 -1.96 2.39 -35.89
C GLN A 161 -1.86 2.83 -34.42
N ASP A 162 -2.66 2.22 -33.54
CA ASP A 162 -2.72 2.61 -32.13
C ASP A 162 -1.64 1.93 -31.26
N ALA A 163 -0.77 1.07 -31.83
CA ALA A 163 0.26 0.36 -31.09
C ALA A 163 1.16 1.27 -30.23
N GLY A 164 1.53 2.43 -30.78
CA GLY A 164 2.33 3.43 -30.08
C GLY A 164 1.65 4.01 -28.84
N TYR A 165 0.35 4.25 -28.92
CA TYR A 165 -0.47 4.77 -27.82
C TYR A 165 -0.56 3.74 -26.69
N TYR A 166 -0.84 2.47 -27.00
CA TYR A 166 -0.87 1.40 -26.00
C TYR A 166 0.51 1.15 -25.38
N LYS A 167 1.60 1.17 -26.16
CA LYS A 167 2.96 1.07 -25.64
C LYS A 167 3.24 2.16 -24.61
N GLN A 168 2.82 3.39 -24.88
CA GLN A 168 2.97 4.50 -23.94
C GLN A 168 2.14 4.31 -22.67
N LEU A 169 0.86 3.91 -22.77
CA LEU A 169 0.00 3.64 -21.62
C LEU A 169 0.50 2.50 -20.73
N LEU A 170 1.08 1.48 -21.35
CA LEU A 170 1.62 0.30 -20.65
C LEU A 170 3.11 0.46 -20.27
N GLU A 171 3.66 1.65 -20.48
CA GLU A 171 5.07 1.98 -20.20
C GLU A 171 6.08 1.02 -20.85
N MET A 172 5.75 0.47 -22.01
CA MET A 172 6.62 -0.44 -22.76
C MET A 172 7.66 0.37 -23.55
N LYS A 173 8.92 0.22 -23.17
CA LYS A 173 10.06 0.93 -23.82
C LYS A 173 10.76 0.07 -24.86
N GLU A 174 10.55 -1.23 -24.78
CA GLU A 174 11.18 -2.24 -25.60
C GLU A 174 10.55 -2.30 -27.00
N ASP A 175 11.38 -2.53 -28.02
CA ASP A 175 10.90 -2.67 -29.42
C ASP A 175 10.70 -4.13 -29.83
N HIS A 176 11.08 -5.06 -28.96
CA HIS A 176 10.90 -6.50 -29.17
C HIS A 176 10.06 -7.09 -28.04
N ALA A 177 9.38 -8.16 -28.34
CA ALA A 177 8.64 -8.94 -27.37
C ALA A 177 8.59 -10.40 -27.82
N TYR A 178 8.42 -11.32 -26.88
CA TYR A 178 7.94 -12.66 -27.20
C TYR A 178 6.52 -12.85 -26.71
N VAL A 179 5.82 -13.79 -27.33
CA VAL A 179 4.45 -14.15 -26.99
C VAL A 179 4.46 -15.52 -26.32
N MET A 180 3.86 -15.60 -25.16
CA MET A 180 3.60 -16.85 -24.46
C MET A 180 2.11 -17.15 -24.54
N LEU A 181 1.76 -18.36 -24.96
CA LEU A 181 0.40 -18.85 -24.95
C LEU A 181 0.23 -19.81 -23.78
N ILE A 182 -0.62 -19.48 -22.84
CA ILE A 182 -0.97 -20.35 -21.72
C ILE A 182 -2.30 -21.02 -22.07
N THR A 183 -2.27 -22.34 -22.25
CA THR A 183 -3.48 -23.15 -22.46
C THR A 183 -3.83 -23.92 -21.20
N PHE A 184 -5.12 -24.06 -20.91
CA PHE A 184 -5.63 -24.73 -19.73
C PHE A 184 -6.88 -25.55 -20.08
N GLY A 185 -7.07 -26.65 -19.37
CA GLY A 185 -8.18 -27.59 -19.62
C GLY A 185 -7.83 -28.98 -19.12
N SER A 186 -8.76 -29.93 -19.28
CA SER A 186 -8.54 -31.34 -19.07
C SER A 186 -8.16 -32.04 -20.39
N GLU A 187 -7.16 -32.93 -20.35
CA GLU A 187 -6.82 -33.74 -21.50
C GLU A 187 -7.78 -34.93 -21.60
N GLU A 188 -8.71 -34.91 -22.57
CA GLU A 188 -9.52 -36.07 -22.94
C GLU A 188 -9.12 -36.55 -24.34
N ASN A 189 -8.66 -37.82 -24.41
CA ASN A 189 -8.25 -38.45 -25.66
C ASN A 189 -7.17 -37.74 -26.50
N GLY A 190 -6.23 -37.04 -25.82
CA GLY A 190 -5.17 -36.26 -26.48
C GLY A 190 -5.62 -34.91 -27.04
N VAL A 191 -6.83 -34.49 -26.72
CA VAL A 191 -7.37 -33.15 -27.04
C VAL A 191 -7.67 -32.43 -25.75
N MET A 192 -7.18 -31.20 -25.63
CA MET A 192 -7.52 -30.33 -24.49
C MET A 192 -8.99 -29.92 -24.58
N VAL A 193 -9.78 -30.36 -23.59
CA VAL A 193 -11.18 -29.95 -23.46
C VAL A 193 -11.24 -28.85 -22.42
N SER A 194 -11.81 -27.69 -22.76
CA SER A 194 -11.97 -26.58 -21.85
C SER A 194 -12.89 -26.98 -20.70
N SER A 195 -12.33 -27.09 -19.50
CA SER A 195 -13.10 -27.31 -18.27
C SER A 195 -13.69 -26.01 -17.70
N VAL A 196 -13.38 -24.85 -18.30
CA VAL A 196 -13.83 -23.52 -17.86
C VAL A 196 -15.15 -23.15 -18.56
N GLY A 197 -16.09 -24.09 -18.64
CA GLY A 197 -17.42 -23.85 -19.20
C GLY A 197 -18.37 -23.05 -18.31
N ASP A 198 -18.07 -22.91 -17.01
CA ASP A 198 -18.89 -22.17 -16.08
C ASP A 198 -18.27 -20.81 -15.75
N SER A 199 -19.02 -19.75 -16.02
CA SER A 199 -18.64 -18.34 -15.81
C SER A 199 -18.13 -18.01 -14.40
N VAL A 200 -18.45 -18.82 -13.40
CA VAL A 200 -18.01 -18.66 -12.00
C VAL A 200 -16.55 -19.07 -11.80
N GLN A 201 -16.08 -20.15 -12.43
CA GLN A 201 -14.68 -20.57 -12.34
C GLN A 201 -13.76 -19.59 -13.10
N ALA A 202 -14.22 -19.06 -14.23
CA ALA A 202 -13.47 -18.08 -15.01
C ALA A 202 -13.26 -16.76 -14.23
N GLN A 203 -14.20 -16.37 -13.37
CA GLN A 203 -14.08 -15.15 -12.55
C GLN A 203 -12.97 -15.22 -11.49
N HIS A 204 -12.69 -16.39 -10.92
CA HIS A 204 -11.61 -16.57 -9.94
C HIS A 204 -10.28 -16.96 -10.61
N PHE A 205 -10.34 -17.69 -11.70
CA PHE A 205 -9.17 -18.18 -12.42
C PHE A 205 -8.31 -17.06 -13.00
N TYR A 206 -8.91 -16.13 -13.73
CA TYR A 206 -8.18 -15.08 -14.45
C TYR A 206 -7.40 -14.11 -13.55
N PRO A 207 -7.96 -13.61 -12.43
CA PRO A 207 -7.20 -12.80 -11.49
C PRO A 207 -6.00 -13.53 -10.88
N GLU A 208 -6.15 -14.79 -10.50
CA GLU A 208 -5.07 -15.61 -9.94
C GLU A 208 -3.98 -15.89 -10.97
N LEU A 209 -4.36 -16.26 -12.20
CA LEU A 209 -3.42 -16.42 -13.31
C LEU A 209 -2.62 -15.13 -13.54
N ARG A 210 -3.30 -13.99 -13.60
CA ARG A 210 -2.63 -12.70 -13.77
C ARG A 210 -1.66 -12.41 -12.62
N ALA A 211 -2.06 -12.64 -11.38
CA ALA A 211 -1.23 -12.43 -10.21
C ALA A 211 0.04 -13.31 -10.25
N VAL A 212 -0.11 -14.58 -10.60
CA VAL A 212 1.03 -15.49 -10.73
C VAL A 212 1.95 -15.05 -11.86
N VAL A 213 1.45 -14.86 -13.09
CA VAL A 213 2.28 -14.50 -14.25
C VAL A 213 3.02 -13.18 -14.01
N LYS A 214 2.34 -12.16 -13.50
CA LYS A 214 2.95 -10.85 -13.18
C LYS A 214 3.94 -10.88 -12.03
N SER A 215 3.91 -11.88 -11.16
CA SER A 215 4.93 -12.06 -10.13
C SER A 215 6.27 -12.55 -10.67
N PHE A 216 6.28 -13.16 -11.86
CA PHE A 216 7.49 -13.65 -12.53
C PHE A 216 7.95 -12.76 -13.67
N LEU A 217 7.02 -12.09 -14.37
CA LEU A 217 7.28 -11.39 -15.62
C LEU A 217 6.66 -9.99 -15.62
N ARG A 218 7.40 -9.02 -16.12
CA ARG A 218 6.81 -7.77 -16.59
C ARG A 218 6.18 -8.04 -17.96
N CYS A 219 4.86 -8.10 -18.02
CA CYS A 219 4.15 -8.55 -19.23
C CYS A 219 2.78 -7.89 -19.35
N VAL A 220 2.23 -8.00 -20.55
CA VAL A 220 0.87 -7.63 -20.91
C VAL A 220 0.06 -8.91 -21.10
N ILE A 221 -1.10 -9.00 -20.47
CA ILE A 221 -1.92 -10.21 -20.45
C ILE A 221 -3.26 -9.92 -21.09
N GLY A 222 -3.57 -10.65 -22.19
CA GLY A 222 -4.87 -10.59 -22.85
C GLY A 222 -5.97 -11.27 -22.03
N GLN A 223 -7.21 -11.13 -22.47
CA GLN A 223 -8.34 -11.86 -21.87
C GLN A 223 -8.27 -13.35 -22.19
N VAL A 224 -9.07 -14.12 -21.46
CA VAL A 224 -9.27 -15.54 -21.76
C VAL A 224 -10.00 -15.70 -23.09
N MET A 225 -9.42 -16.44 -24.00
CA MET A 225 -10.01 -16.82 -25.30
C MET A 225 -10.25 -18.34 -25.29
N SER A 226 -11.46 -18.76 -24.96
CA SER A 226 -11.83 -20.17 -24.77
C SER A 226 -10.98 -20.85 -23.69
N ASP A 227 -9.91 -21.54 -24.09
CA ASP A 227 -9.00 -22.31 -23.26
C ASP A 227 -7.59 -21.69 -23.18
N ARG A 228 -7.43 -20.42 -23.63
CA ARG A 228 -6.11 -19.79 -23.84
C ARG A 228 -6.04 -18.38 -23.30
N VAL A 229 -4.84 -18.03 -22.85
CA VAL A 229 -4.48 -16.65 -22.50
C VAL A 229 -3.19 -16.30 -23.23
N VAL A 230 -3.20 -15.15 -23.91
CA VAL A 230 -2.02 -14.61 -24.58
C VAL A 230 -1.29 -13.68 -23.64
N VAL A 231 -0.01 -13.90 -23.47
CA VAL A 231 0.90 -13.07 -22.65
C VAL A 231 1.98 -12.51 -23.56
N VAL A 232 2.11 -11.20 -23.62
CA VAL A 232 3.15 -10.49 -24.37
C VAL A 232 4.20 -9.99 -23.39
N VAL A 233 5.43 -10.45 -23.56
CA VAL A 233 6.54 -10.10 -22.67
C VAL A 233 7.53 -9.22 -23.44
N PRO A 234 7.64 -7.92 -23.08
CA PRO A 234 8.65 -7.04 -23.66
C PRO A 234 10.07 -7.56 -23.39
N MET A 235 10.93 -7.45 -24.37
CA MET A 235 12.29 -7.97 -24.33
C MET A 235 13.24 -7.00 -24.99
N ALA A 236 14.42 -6.79 -24.41
CA ALA A 236 15.47 -6.01 -25.03
C ALA A 236 16.13 -6.79 -26.17
N ALA A 237 16.60 -6.09 -27.21
CA ALA A 237 17.30 -6.72 -28.33
C ALA A 237 18.53 -7.55 -27.90
N SER A 238 19.19 -7.14 -26.82
CA SER A 238 20.34 -7.85 -26.22
C SER A 238 19.97 -9.21 -25.59
N GLU A 239 18.69 -9.47 -25.35
CA GLU A 239 18.19 -10.71 -24.73
C GLU A 239 17.68 -11.72 -25.76
N LEU A 240 17.80 -11.43 -27.06
CA LEU A 240 17.39 -12.31 -28.15
C LEU A 240 18.39 -13.45 -28.46
N ASP A 241 19.38 -13.61 -27.60
CA ASP A 241 20.42 -14.63 -27.72
C ASP A 241 19.96 -16.02 -27.21
N TYR A 242 20.87 -17.00 -27.26
CA TYR A 242 20.61 -18.36 -26.78
C TYR A 242 20.33 -18.42 -25.27
N GLU A 243 21.05 -17.63 -24.48
CA GLU A 243 20.87 -17.58 -23.01
C GLU A 243 19.52 -16.98 -22.65
N GLY A 244 19.08 -15.93 -23.37
CA GLY A 244 17.77 -15.33 -23.20
C GLY A 244 16.65 -16.34 -23.46
N ARG A 245 16.77 -17.19 -24.50
CA ARG A 245 15.80 -18.26 -24.78
C ARG A 245 15.73 -19.29 -23.66
N ILE A 246 16.87 -19.67 -23.07
CA ILE A 246 16.89 -20.59 -21.92
C ILE A 246 16.14 -19.96 -20.74
N ARG A 247 16.43 -18.69 -20.41
CA ARG A 247 15.73 -17.97 -19.33
C ARG A 247 14.22 -17.93 -19.51
N VAL A 248 13.76 -17.66 -20.74
CA VAL A 248 12.32 -17.67 -21.08
C VAL A 248 11.69 -19.04 -20.78
N ILE A 249 12.35 -20.13 -21.18
CA ILE A 249 11.85 -21.49 -20.94
C ILE A 249 11.82 -21.82 -19.44
N GLU A 250 12.83 -21.42 -18.68
CA GLU A 250 12.89 -21.63 -17.24
C GLU A 250 11.79 -20.83 -16.51
N GLN A 251 11.60 -19.58 -16.89
CA GLN A 251 10.50 -18.75 -16.36
C GLN A 251 9.13 -19.34 -16.67
N ALA A 252 8.91 -19.77 -17.90
CA ALA A 252 7.65 -20.41 -18.30
C ALA A 252 7.39 -21.68 -17.47
N ARG A 253 8.40 -22.52 -17.23
CA ARG A 253 8.28 -23.70 -16.37
C ARG A 253 7.93 -23.35 -14.93
N ALA A 254 8.58 -22.33 -14.37
CA ALA A 254 8.31 -21.86 -13.02
C ALA A 254 6.87 -21.33 -12.88
N ILE A 255 6.39 -20.57 -13.87
CA ILE A 255 5.01 -20.08 -13.93
C ILE A 255 4.02 -21.25 -13.96
N VAL A 256 4.22 -22.22 -14.84
CA VAL A 256 3.34 -23.40 -14.94
C VAL A 256 3.30 -24.16 -13.61
N THR A 257 4.46 -24.42 -13.00
CA THR A 257 4.52 -25.08 -11.68
C THR A 257 3.72 -24.32 -10.63
N ARG A 258 3.89 -23.00 -10.59
CA ARG A 258 3.17 -22.16 -9.62
C ARG A 258 1.67 -22.05 -9.87
N LEU A 259 1.26 -22.06 -11.13
CA LEU A 259 -0.16 -22.12 -11.51
C LEU A 259 -0.81 -23.45 -11.11
N HIS A 260 -0.11 -24.59 -11.30
CA HIS A 260 -0.59 -25.88 -10.81
C HIS A 260 -0.79 -25.92 -9.29
N GLU A 261 0.15 -25.35 -8.53
CA GLU A 261 0.05 -25.31 -7.07
C GLU A 261 -1.13 -24.47 -6.57
N ARG A 262 -1.49 -23.40 -7.29
CA ARG A 262 -2.54 -22.47 -6.84
C ARG A 262 -3.92 -22.75 -7.37
N LEU A 263 -4.02 -23.30 -8.56
CA LEU A 263 -5.29 -23.36 -9.29
C LEU A 263 -5.93 -24.74 -9.35
N GLU A 264 -5.30 -25.79 -8.81
CA GLU A 264 -5.76 -27.19 -8.92
C GLU A 264 -6.16 -27.61 -10.36
N LEU A 265 -5.58 -26.93 -11.37
CA LEU A 265 -5.89 -27.12 -12.78
C LEU A 265 -4.85 -28.00 -13.46
N THR A 266 -5.31 -28.86 -14.38
CA THR A 266 -4.43 -29.53 -15.32
C THR A 266 -3.98 -28.56 -16.40
N LEU A 267 -2.72 -28.08 -16.31
CA LEU A 267 -2.08 -27.28 -17.34
C LEU A 267 -1.16 -28.15 -18.18
N ASP A 268 -1.24 -28.08 -19.51
CA ASP A 268 -0.34 -28.85 -20.37
C ASP A 268 1.08 -28.26 -20.32
N ARG A 269 2.06 -29.13 -19.98
CA ARG A 269 3.48 -28.78 -19.93
C ARG A 269 4.13 -28.68 -21.33
N LYS A 270 3.41 -29.04 -22.41
CA LYS A 270 3.96 -29.13 -23.77
C LYS A 270 3.84 -27.82 -24.56
N SER A 271 3.10 -26.84 -24.09
CA SER A 271 2.79 -25.61 -24.82
C SER A 271 3.72 -24.45 -24.49
N VAL A 272 5.03 -24.64 -24.59
CA VAL A 272 5.99 -23.52 -24.61
C VAL A 272 6.62 -23.53 -26.01
N VAL A 273 6.10 -22.69 -26.86
CA VAL A 273 6.67 -22.38 -28.18
C VAL A 273 6.99 -20.92 -28.27
#